data_b5fb23cc548db1328071917e9a8d2ab3
#
_entry.id   b5fb23cc548db1328071917e9a8d2ab3
#
_cell.length_a   1.000
_cell.length_b   1.000
_cell.length_c   1.000
_cell.angle_alpha   90.00
_cell.angle_beta   90.00
_cell.angle_gamma   90.00
#
_symmetry.space_group_name_H-M   'P 1'
#
loop_
_entity.id
_entity.type
_entity.pdbx_description
1 polymer ?
#
loop_
_entity_poly.entity_id
_entity_poly.type
_entity_poly.pdbx_seq_one_letter_code
_entity_poly.pdbx_strand_id
1 'polypeptide(L)'
;MKALVTGGAGFIGTNLIKRLLSDDYDVVSIDNYSTGKKENHQDGCLYYDYDLSYNYVRDDGDRYDVIFHIAALARIQPSLLDPMDNIKNNVLSTLHMLEYGRSKNIPIVYAGSSSKHHAPYGSAYAWSKWSGEQLCQLYNECYDLPTVICRFYNVYGPYQLLDGAYATVLGIFERQYKNNETLTITSDGKQRRDFTHVDDIVDGLVKSGMALLGEGNSVISGQEFELGSGVNYSINEVADMFGKDYPREYLPKRKGEYDKTLCTDMNAYELLNWRPDRNLEEYINNFLEDNDG
;
A
#
# COMPACT_ATOMS: atom_id res chain seq x y z
N MET A 1 -18.45 5.13 13.49
CA MET A 1 -18.08 3.80 12.93
C MET A 1 -16.76 3.37 13.52
N LYS A 2 -16.51 2.04 13.65
CA LYS A 2 -15.25 1.52 14.20
C LYS A 2 -14.50 0.72 13.13
N ALA A 3 -13.26 1.08 12.87
CA ALA A 3 -12.42 0.44 11.87
C ALA A 3 -11.23 -0.31 12.50
N LEU A 4 -10.93 -1.50 11.96
CA LEU A 4 -9.69 -2.22 12.25
C LEU A 4 -8.72 -2.02 11.09
N VAL A 5 -7.52 -1.50 11.38
CA VAL A 5 -6.45 -1.31 10.39
C VAL A 5 -5.27 -2.21 10.72
N THR A 6 -4.90 -3.14 9.85
CA THR A 6 -3.68 -3.91 10.01
C THR A 6 -2.51 -3.23 9.31
N GLY A 7 -1.32 -3.23 9.91
CA GLY A 7 -0.17 -2.49 9.38
C GLY A 7 -0.27 -0.98 9.59
N GLY A 8 -0.96 -0.54 10.66
CA GLY A 8 -1.26 0.86 10.90
C GLY A 8 -0.08 1.74 11.33
N ALA A 9 1.02 1.15 11.76
CA ALA A 9 2.26 1.87 12.06
C ALA A 9 3.20 1.99 10.84
N GLY A 10 2.81 1.39 9.70
CA GLY A 10 3.52 1.48 8.41
C GLY A 10 3.15 2.75 7.63
N PHE A 11 3.76 2.92 6.46
CA PHE A 11 3.59 4.09 5.59
C PHE A 11 2.12 4.37 5.25
N ILE A 12 1.46 3.45 4.55
CA ILE A 12 0.07 3.65 4.08
C ILE A 12 -0.91 3.60 5.26
N GLY A 13 -0.69 2.66 6.20
CA GLY A 13 -1.56 2.51 7.37
C GLY A 13 -1.62 3.75 8.25
N THR A 14 -0.50 4.44 8.46
CA THR A 14 -0.46 5.71 9.21
C THR A 14 -1.33 6.79 8.57
N ASN A 15 -1.20 6.98 7.25
CA ASN A 15 -2.01 7.97 6.53
C ASN A 15 -3.50 7.59 6.52
N LEU A 16 -3.81 6.29 6.40
CA LEU A 16 -5.19 5.80 6.49
C LEU A 16 -5.79 6.06 7.87
N ILE A 17 -5.05 5.79 8.96
CA ILE A 17 -5.51 6.07 10.33
C ILE A 17 -5.76 7.56 10.54
N LYS A 18 -4.86 8.43 10.08
CA LYS A 18 -5.07 9.90 10.15
C LYS A 18 -6.38 10.31 9.48
N ARG A 19 -6.66 9.78 8.29
CA ARG A 19 -7.86 10.07 7.55
C ARG A 19 -9.11 9.52 8.26
N LEU A 20 -9.09 8.29 8.72
CA LEU A 20 -10.22 7.68 9.43
C LEU A 20 -10.56 8.42 10.73
N LEU A 21 -9.55 8.85 11.50
CA LEU A 21 -9.74 9.68 12.68
C LEU A 21 -10.35 11.06 12.34
N SER A 22 -9.93 11.67 11.22
CA SER A 22 -10.50 12.95 10.76
C SER A 22 -11.94 12.81 10.24
N ASP A 23 -12.33 11.60 9.83
CA ASP A 23 -13.68 11.24 9.40
C ASP A 23 -14.54 10.66 10.57
N ASP A 24 -14.14 10.93 11.84
CA ASP A 24 -14.83 10.53 13.09
C ASP A 24 -15.00 8.99 13.24
N TYR A 25 -14.04 8.19 12.78
CA TYR A 25 -13.99 6.76 13.09
C TYR A 25 -13.29 6.51 14.42
N ASP A 26 -13.79 5.54 15.19
CA ASP A 26 -13.00 4.86 16.20
C ASP A 26 -12.02 3.92 15.50
N VAL A 27 -10.73 4.05 15.73
CA VAL A 27 -9.72 3.28 15.01
C VAL A 27 -8.89 2.42 15.95
N VAL A 28 -8.79 1.14 15.60
CA VAL A 28 -7.89 0.18 16.23
C VAL A 28 -6.90 -0.31 15.20
N SER A 29 -5.63 -0.43 15.58
CA SER A 29 -4.57 -0.91 14.71
C SER A 29 -3.91 -2.17 15.26
N ILE A 30 -3.57 -3.10 14.38
CA ILE A 30 -2.70 -4.25 14.66
C ILE A 30 -1.45 -4.13 13.78
N ASP A 31 -0.27 -4.14 14.40
CA ASP A 31 1.02 -4.08 13.71
C ASP A 31 2.06 -4.92 14.47
N ASN A 32 2.96 -5.62 13.78
CA ASN A 32 4.08 -6.34 14.39
C ASN A 32 5.39 -5.56 14.37
N TYR A 33 5.34 -4.31 13.89
CA TYR A 33 6.46 -3.37 13.76
C TYR A 33 7.65 -3.90 12.95
N SER A 34 7.44 -4.87 12.05
CA SER A 34 8.49 -5.38 11.17
C SER A 34 9.05 -4.31 10.22
N THR A 35 8.20 -3.37 9.79
CA THR A 35 8.56 -2.18 9.00
C THR A 35 7.88 -0.91 9.52
N GLY A 36 6.82 -1.05 10.29
CA GLY A 36 6.14 0.03 10.99
C GLY A 36 6.97 0.61 12.13
N LYS A 37 6.66 1.84 12.56
CA LYS A 37 7.38 2.56 13.61
C LYS A 37 6.41 3.08 14.66
N LYS A 38 6.78 2.99 15.93
CA LYS A 38 5.96 3.54 17.04
C LYS A 38 5.83 5.06 16.98
N GLU A 39 6.82 5.73 16.39
CA GLU A 39 6.79 7.18 16.15
C GLU A 39 5.70 7.62 15.18
N ASN A 40 5.15 6.68 14.39
CA ASN A 40 4.04 6.93 13.46
C ASN A 40 2.67 6.84 14.14
N HIS A 41 2.59 6.50 15.42
CA HIS A 41 1.32 6.40 16.13
C HIS A 41 0.53 7.72 16.08
N GLN A 42 -0.77 7.61 15.89
CA GLN A 42 -1.68 8.75 15.85
C GLN A 42 -2.51 8.77 17.14
N ASP A 43 -2.60 9.95 17.74
CA ASP A 43 -3.45 10.17 18.91
C ASP A 43 -4.92 9.85 18.55
N GLY A 44 -5.60 9.10 19.41
CA GLY A 44 -6.96 8.64 19.17
C GLY A 44 -7.08 7.25 18.55
N CYS A 45 -5.97 6.63 18.09
CA CYS A 45 -5.95 5.24 17.64
C CYS A 45 -5.36 4.32 18.72
N LEU A 46 -6.02 3.18 18.96
CA LEU A 46 -5.49 2.14 19.85
C LEU A 46 -4.63 1.17 19.04
N TYR A 47 -3.37 0.93 19.46
CA TYR A 47 -2.43 0.05 18.78
C TYR A 47 -2.16 -1.22 19.56
N TYR A 48 -2.28 -2.37 18.90
CA TYR A 48 -1.88 -3.67 19.41
C TYR A 48 -0.62 -4.16 18.69
N ASP A 49 0.42 -4.50 19.49
CA ASP A 49 1.62 -5.18 19.01
C ASP A 49 1.31 -6.67 18.86
N TYR A 50 1.06 -7.11 17.63
CA TYR A 50 0.62 -8.47 17.39
C TYR A 50 0.98 -8.95 15.97
N ASP A 51 1.53 -10.15 15.87
CA ASP A 51 1.92 -10.76 14.62
C ASP A 51 0.81 -11.67 14.07
N LEU A 52 0.14 -11.16 13.04
CA LEU A 52 -0.93 -11.86 12.34
C LEU A 52 -0.47 -13.10 11.56
N SER A 53 0.83 -13.25 11.28
CA SER A 53 1.36 -14.40 10.55
C SER A 53 1.46 -15.67 11.42
N TYR A 54 1.49 -15.52 12.73
CA TYR A 54 1.61 -16.62 13.69
C TYR A 54 0.31 -16.97 14.39
N ASN A 55 -0.56 -15.99 14.56
CA ASN A 55 -1.70 -16.14 15.43
C ASN A 55 -2.98 -15.66 14.77
N TYR A 56 -4.02 -16.45 14.93
CA TYR A 56 -5.38 -16.04 14.61
C TYR A 56 -5.82 -14.95 15.61
N VAL A 57 -6.46 -13.91 15.11
CA VAL A 57 -7.02 -12.84 15.95
C VAL A 57 -8.10 -13.43 16.83
N ARG A 58 -7.85 -13.45 18.15
CA ARG A 58 -8.85 -13.90 19.12
C ARG A 58 -9.96 -12.86 19.22
N ASP A 59 -11.14 -13.34 19.61
CA ASP A 59 -12.24 -12.46 19.94
C ASP A 59 -11.85 -11.55 21.10
N ASP A 60 -11.64 -10.28 20.79
CA ASP A 60 -11.30 -9.23 21.76
C ASP A 60 -12.54 -8.60 22.41
N GLY A 61 -13.75 -9.09 22.05
CA GLY A 61 -15.03 -8.53 22.46
C GLY A 61 -15.41 -7.26 21.68
N ASP A 62 -14.55 -6.76 20.85
CA ASP A 62 -14.79 -5.58 20.00
C ASP A 62 -15.61 -5.95 18.75
N ARG A 63 -16.40 -4.99 18.29
CA ARG A 63 -17.13 -5.10 17.04
C ARG A 63 -16.67 -3.98 16.10
N TYR A 64 -16.08 -4.38 15.00
CA TYR A 64 -15.69 -3.47 13.93
C TYR A 64 -16.74 -3.44 12.84
N ASP A 65 -16.90 -2.29 12.21
CA ASP A 65 -17.77 -2.12 11.05
C ASP A 65 -17.04 -2.53 9.76
N VAL A 66 -15.73 -2.29 9.68
CA VAL A 66 -14.89 -2.60 8.51
C VAL A 66 -13.45 -2.94 8.92
N ILE A 67 -12.81 -3.81 8.14
CA ILE A 67 -11.39 -4.13 8.26
C ILE A 67 -10.64 -3.59 7.04
N PHE A 68 -9.59 -2.79 7.27
CA PHE A 68 -8.61 -2.43 6.25
C PHE A 68 -7.36 -3.28 6.45
N HIS A 69 -7.19 -4.31 5.60
CA HIS A 69 -6.05 -5.22 5.69
C HIS A 69 -4.90 -4.72 4.81
N ILE A 70 -4.02 -3.90 5.41
CA ILE A 70 -2.89 -3.23 4.75
C ILE A 70 -1.55 -3.92 5.06
N ALA A 71 -1.47 -4.66 6.19
CA ALA A 71 -0.26 -5.34 6.63
C ALA A 71 0.33 -6.24 5.55
N ALA A 72 1.58 -5.99 5.17
CA ALA A 72 2.34 -6.81 4.25
C ALA A 72 3.83 -6.46 4.27
N LEU A 73 4.69 -7.43 3.98
CA LEU A 73 6.08 -7.19 3.58
C LEU A 73 6.12 -6.86 2.10
N ALA A 74 6.18 -5.56 1.77
CA ALA A 74 5.88 -5.00 0.45
C ALA A 74 7.13 -4.59 -0.32
N ARG A 75 7.99 -5.52 -0.74
CA ARG A 75 9.09 -5.26 -1.70
C ARG A 75 9.58 -6.54 -2.37
N ILE A 76 9.97 -6.41 -3.64
CA ILE A 76 10.49 -7.52 -4.45
C ILE A 76 11.83 -8.01 -3.92
N GLN A 77 12.82 -7.13 -3.71
CA GLN A 77 14.19 -7.54 -3.37
C GLN A 77 14.29 -8.31 -2.05
N PRO A 78 13.73 -7.84 -0.92
CA PRO A 78 13.68 -8.63 0.31
C PRO A 78 12.98 -9.98 0.13
N SER A 79 11.91 -10.04 -0.64
CA SER A 79 11.15 -11.28 -0.87
C SER A 79 11.90 -12.33 -1.69
N LEU A 80 12.90 -11.92 -2.48
CA LEU A 80 13.79 -12.84 -3.19
C LEU A 80 14.88 -13.40 -2.28
N LEU A 81 15.24 -12.66 -1.21
CA LEU A 81 16.23 -13.10 -0.21
C LEU A 81 15.60 -14.03 0.82
N ASP A 82 14.40 -13.71 1.30
CA ASP A 82 13.63 -14.54 2.21
C ASP A 82 12.18 -14.72 1.71
N PRO A 83 11.96 -15.68 0.81
CA PRO A 83 10.63 -15.97 0.28
C PRO A 83 9.70 -16.58 1.32
N MET A 84 10.23 -17.35 2.29
CA MET A 84 9.41 -18.00 3.31
C MET A 84 8.79 -16.98 4.25
N ASP A 85 9.59 -16.05 4.76
CA ASP A 85 9.11 -14.99 5.64
C ASP A 85 8.09 -14.10 4.91
N ASN A 86 8.35 -13.73 3.66
CA ASN A 86 7.42 -12.94 2.86
C ASN A 86 6.06 -13.65 2.64
N ILE A 87 6.10 -14.92 2.20
CA ILE A 87 4.88 -15.71 1.96
C ILE A 87 4.09 -15.89 3.27
N LYS A 88 4.77 -16.26 4.35
CA LYS A 88 4.15 -16.44 5.66
C LYS A 88 3.46 -15.15 6.12
N ASN A 89 4.19 -14.03 6.14
CA ASN A 89 3.64 -12.75 6.58
C ASN A 89 2.45 -12.29 5.72
N ASN A 90 2.53 -12.42 4.39
CA ASN A 90 1.49 -11.86 3.52
C ASN A 90 0.29 -12.81 3.35
N VAL A 91 0.50 -14.12 3.24
CA VAL A 91 -0.60 -15.07 2.97
C VAL A 91 -1.31 -15.50 4.25
N LEU A 92 -0.56 -15.88 5.30
CA LEU A 92 -1.21 -16.32 6.53
C LEU A 92 -1.89 -15.17 7.27
N SER A 93 -1.30 -13.96 7.29
CA SER A 93 -1.98 -12.81 7.88
C SER A 93 -3.30 -12.50 7.16
N THR A 94 -3.31 -12.60 5.82
CA THR A 94 -4.53 -12.41 5.03
C THR A 94 -5.57 -13.48 5.36
N LEU A 95 -5.16 -14.75 5.41
CA LEU A 95 -6.05 -15.85 5.77
C LEU A 95 -6.65 -15.66 7.17
N HIS A 96 -5.83 -15.28 8.17
CA HIS A 96 -6.31 -15.04 9.52
C HIS A 96 -7.30 -13.87 9.59
N MET A 97 -7.07 -12.80 8.83
CA MET A 97 -8.00 -11.66 8.79
C MET A 97 -9.31 -12.01 8.07
N LEU A 98 -9.26 -12.81 7.01
CA LEU A 98 -10.45 -13.30 6.32
C LEU A 98 -11.30 -14.20 7.24
N GLU A 99 -10.67 -15.12 7.98
CA GLU A 99 -11.36 -15.94 8.98
C GLU A 99 -11.96 -15.10 10.13
N TYR A 100 -11.24 -14.08 10.60
CA TYR A 100 -11.78 -13.17 11.60
C TYR A 100 -12.99 -12.40 11.05
N GLY A 101 -12.87 -11.80 9.87
CA GLY A 101 -13.99 -11.10 9.19
C GLY A 101 -15.19 -12.01 8.99
N ARG A 102 -14.97 -13.26 8.50
CA ARG A 102 -16.02 -14.24 8.30
C ARG A 102 -16.72 -14.61 9.62
N SER A 103 -15.97 -14.85 10.69
CA SER A 103 -16.53 -15.24 11.99
C SER A 103 -17.39 -14.15 12.63
N LYS A 104 -17.15 -12.89 12.30
CA LYS A 104 -17.84 -11.70 12.84
C LYS A 104 -18.75 -11.02 11.82
N ASN A 105 -18.77 -11.49 10.57
CA ASN A 105 -19.47 -10.88 9.44
C ASN A 105 -19.05 -9.41 9.22
N ILE A 106 -17.72 -9.17 9.18
CA ILE A 106 -17.13 -7.84 9.01
C ILE A 106 -16.51 -7.75 7.60
N PRO A 107 -16.93 -6.77 6.75
CA PRO A 107 -16.37 -6.59 5.42
C PRO A 107 -14.89 -6.20 5.45
N ILE A 108 -14.15 -6.59 4.39
CA ILE A 108 -12.69 -6.40 4.31
C ILE A 108 -12.31 -5.65 3.05
N VAL A 109 -11.56 -4.57 3.21
CA VAL A 109 -10.81 -3.88 2.15
C VAL A 109 -9.38 -4.39 2.18
N TYR A 110 -8.97 -5.09 1.12
CA TYR A 110 -7.65 -5.70 0.99
C TYR A 110 -6.71 -4.85 0.14
N ALA A 111 -5.51 -4.57 0.64
CA ALA A 111 -4.46 -3.93 -0.12
C ALA A 111 -3.83 -4.91 -1.11
N GLY A 112 -4.24 -4.85 -2.37
CA GLY A 112 -3.68 -5.57 -3.50
C GLY A 112 -2.40 -4.91 -4.06
N SER A 113 -1.90 -5.43 -5.19
CA SER A 113 -0.69 -4.89 -5.83
C SER A 113 -0.74 -4.98 -7.35
N SER A 114 -0.34 -3.91 -8.03
CA SER A 114 -0.16 -3.88 -9.49
C SER A 114 0.88 -4.88 -9.99
N SER A 115 1.70 -5.47 -9.12
CA SER A 115 2.67 -6.52 -9.47
C SER A 115 2.02 -7.76 -10.10
N LYS A 116 0.73 -8.01 -9.86
CA LYS A 116 -0.08 -9.03 -10.53
C LYS A 116 0.01 -8.95 -12.06
N HIS A 117 0.00 -7.75 -12.62
CA HIS A 117 -0.05 -7.55 -14.08
C HIS A 117 1.26 -7.83 -14.79
N HIS A 118 2.38 -7.93 -14.06
CA HIS A 118 3.70 -7.99 -14.68
C HIS A 118 4.36 -9.35 -14.59
N ALA A 119 4.33 -10.00 -13.45
CA ALA A 119 4.82 -11.36 -13.25
C ALA A 119 4.43 -11.86 -11.86
N PRO A 120 3.25 -12.47 -11.65
CA PRO A 120 2.86 -12.99 -10.33
C PRO A 120 3.85 -14.04 -9.80
N TYR A 121 4.58 -14.70 -10.67
CA TYR A 121 5.64 -15.67 -10.31
C TYR A 121 7.05 -15.05 -10.33
N GLY A 122 7.19 -13.76 -10.55
CA GLY A 122 8.50 -13.07 -10.63
C GLY A 122 9.18 -12.85 -9.28
N SER A 123 8.42 -12.91 -8.19
CA SER A 123 8.94 -12.80 -6.81
C SER A 123 7.95 -13.37 -5.81
N ALA A 124 8.43 -13.73 -4.61
CA ALA A 124 7.54 -14.17 -3.53
C ALA A 124 6.56 -13.06 -3.11
N TYR A 125 6.97 -11.80 -3.18
CA TYR A 125 6.09 -10.66 -2.94
C TYR A 125 4.93 -10.60 -3.95
N ALA A 126 5.22 -10.64 -5.26
CA ALA A 126 4.16 -10.58 -6.27
C ALA A 126 3.20 -11.77 -6.13
N TRP A 127 3.75 -12.96 -5.91
CA TRP A 127 2.95 -14.16 -5.71
C TRP A 127 2.09 -14.10 -4.45
N SER A 128 2.65 -13.68 -3.31
CA SER A 128 1.92 -13.61 -2.05
C SER A 128 0.79 -12.57 -2.08
N LYS A 129 1.01 -11.42 -2.73
CA LYS A 129 -0.06 -10.41 -2.90
C LYS A 129 -1.18 -10.93 -3.80
N TRP A 130 -0.83 -11.55 -4.93
CA TRP A 130 -1.83 -12.19 -5.81
C TRP A 130 -2.57 -13.33 -5.11
N SER A 131 -1.88 -14.17 -4.32
CA SER A 131 -2.53 -15.22 -3.53
C SER A 131 -3.51 -14.67 -2.51
N GLY A 132 -3.19 -13.54 -1.87
CA GLY A 132 -4.12 -12.85 -0.96
C GLY A 132 -5.37 -12.35 -1.67
N GLU A 133 -5.24 -11.84 -2.90
CA GLU A 133 -6.39 -11.45 -3.73
C GLU A 133 -7.28 -12.67 -4.06
N GLN A 134 -6.67 -13.82 -4.40
CA GLN A 134 -7.41 -15.07 -4.65
C GLN A 134 -8.13 -15.58 -3.39
N LEU A 135 -7.52 -15.42 -2.21
CA LEU A 135 -8.20 -15.73 -0.94
C LEU A 135 -9.39 -14.80 -0.70
N CYS A 136 -9.26 -13.49 -0.95
CA CYS A 136 -10.39 -12.55 -0.84
C CYS A 136 -11.56 -12.96 -1.74
N GLN A 137 -11.29 -13.34 -2.98
CA GLN A 137 -12.33 -13.81 -3.91
C GLN A 137 -12.95 -15.13 -3.45
N LEU A 138 -12.13 -16.10 -3.02
CA LEU A 138 -12.63 -17.36 -2.45
C LEU A 138 -13.60 -17.12 -1.30
N TYR A 139 -13.24 -16.21 -0.37
CA TYR A 139 -14.09 -15.93 0.80
C TYR A 139 -15.36 -15.17 0.41
N ASN A 140 -15.29 -14.33 -0.58
CA ASN A 140 -16.47 -13.65 -1.13
C ASN A 140 -17.45 -14.65 -1.77
N GLU A 141 -16.96 -15.53 -2.63
CA GLU A 141 -17.80 -16.47 -3.39
C GLU A 141 -18.31 -17.65 -2.56
N CYS A 142 -17.46 -18.21 -1.67
CA CYS A 142 -17.82 -19.42 -0.93
C CYS A 142 -18.48 -19.17 0.43
N TYR A 143 -18.26 -18.01 1.02
CA TYR A 143 -18.69 -17.71 2.39
C TYR A 143 -19.48 -16.40 2.51
N ASP A 144 -19.84 -15.78 1.39
CA ASP A 144 -20.58 -14.50 1.34
C ASP A 144 -19.92 -13.38 2.16
N LEU A 145 -18.58 -13.45 2.39
CA LEU A 145 -17.86 -12.40 3.08
C LEU A 145 -17.61 -11.22 2.13
N PRO A 146 -18.16 -10.02 2.40
CA PRO A 146 -17.93 -8.89 1.53
C PRO A 146 -16.44 -8.49 1.54
N THR A 147 -15.78 -8.57 0.38
CA THR A 147 -14.38 -8.17 0.20
C THR A 147 -14.25 -7.25 -1.00
N VAL A 148 -13.30 -6.30 -0.91
CA VAL A 148 -12.86 -5.46 -2.04
C VAL A 148 -11.34 -5.48 -2.10
N ILE A 149 -10.79 -5.57 -3.29
CA ILE A 149 -9.36 -5.53 -3.56
C ILE A 149 -8.99 -4.16 -4.12
N CYS A 150 -8.11 -3.43 -3.44
CA CYS A 150 -7.55 -2.17 -3.91
C CYS A 150 -6.08 -2.38 -4.30
N ARG A 151 -5.73 -2.37 -5.60
CA ARG A 151 -4.37 -2.55 -6.08
C ARG A 151 -3.65 -1.23 -6.17
N PHE A 152 -2.54 -1.13 -5.43
CA PHE A 152 -1.71 0.06 -5.44
C PHE A 152 -0.63 -0.02 -6.52
N TYR A 153 -0.32 1.14 -7.08
CA TYR A 153 0.86 1.37 -7.91
C TYR A 153 2.01 1.89 -7.04
N ASN A 154 2.97 2.64 -7.57
CA ASN A 154 4.13 3.05 -6.77
C ASN A 154 3.75 4.20 -5.84
N VAL A 155 3.34 3.87 -4.62
CA VAL A 155 2.87 4.86 -3.64
C VAL A 155 4.03 5.70 -3.13
N TYR A 156 3.79 7.02 -3.00
CA TYR A 156 4.71 8.00 -2.43
C TYR A 156 3.97 8.98 -1.51
N GLY A 157 4.72 9.70 -0.67
CA GLY A 157 4.17 10.74 0.19
C GLY A 157 4.61 10.64 1.66
N PRO A 158 3.97 11.38 2.57
CA PRO A 158 4.32 11.42 3.98
C PRO A 158 4.40 10.03 4.63
N TYR A 159 5.35 9.86 5.54
CA TYR A 159 5.67 8.60 6.25
C TYR A 159 6.26 7.48 5.38
N GLN A 160 6.59 7.73 4.09
CA GLN A 160 7.30 6.74 3.30
C GLN A 160 8.67 6.42 3.88
N LEU A 161 9.13 5.17 3.68
CA LEU A 161 10.46 4.77 4.14
C LEU A 161 11.54 5.40 3.27
N LEU A 162 12.48 6.10 3.91
CA LEU A 162 13.55 6.85 3.24
C LEU A 162 14.82 6.01 3.04
N ASP A 163 14.98 4.92 3.80
CA ASP A 163 16.14 4.04 3.77
C ASP A 163 15.76 2.57 4.01
N GLY A 164 16.77 1.69 3.90
CA GLY A 164 16.60 0.26 4.11
C GLY A 164 16.01 -0.47 2.91
N ALA A 165 15.84 -1.78 3.07
CA ALA A 165 15.43 -2.69 2.00
C ALA A 165 13.99 -2.45 1.52
N TYR A 166 13.17 -1.78 2.32
CA TYR A 166 11.76 -1.47 2.04
C TYR A 166 11.52 -0.04 1.55
N ALA A 167 12.56 0.79 1.41
CA ALA A 167 12.43 2.16 0.93
C ALA A 167 11.91 2.25 -0.51
N THR A 168 11.15 3.32 -0.79
CA THR A 168 10.73 3.67 -2.15
C THR A 168 11.86 4.37 -2.90
N VAL A 169 11.82 4.37 -4.23
CA VAL A 169 12.80 5.15 -5.01
C VAL A 169 12.71 6.65 -4.68
N LEU A 170 11.48 7.17 -4.52
CA LEU A 170 11.31 8.58 -4.18
C LEU A 170 11.81 8.88 -2.76
N GLY A 171 11.51 8.04 -1.78
CA GLY A 171 12.03 8.20 -0.42
C GLY A 171 13.57 8.15 -0.36
N ILE A 172 14.19 7.28 -1.18
CA ILE A 172 15.65 7.24 -1.32
C ILE A 172 16.18 8.57 -1.89
N PHE A 173 15.53 9.10 -2.95
CA PHE A 173 15.94 10.37 -3.57
C PHE A 173 15.78 11.55 -2.61
N GLU A 174 14.67 11.64 -1.88
CA GLU A 174 14.45 12.66 -0.85
C GLU A 174 15.54 12.65 0.22
N ARG A 175 15.89 11.46 0.74
CA ARG A 175 16.97 11.33 1.72
C ARG A 175 18.32 11.75 1.12
N GLN A 176 18.62 11.25 -0.10
CA GLN A 176 19.88 11.56 -0.77
C GLN A 176 20.01 13.06 -1.06
N TYR A 177 18.94 13.70 -1.54
CA TYR A 177 18.93 15.14 -1.76
C TYR A 177 19.18 15.92 -0.48
N LYS A 178 18.44 15.60 0.59
CA LYS A 178 18.56 16.23 1.92
C LYS A 178 19.97 16.16 2.51
N ASN A 179 20.68 15.06 2.21
CA ASN A 179 22.04 14.81 2.67
C ASN A 179 23.12 15.30 1.69
N ASN A 180 22.77 15.93 0.58
CA ASN A 180 23.67 16.28 -0.52
C ASN A 180 24.43 15.04 -1.07
N GLU A 181 23.77 13.87 -1.09
CA GLU A 181 24.30 12.64 -1.65
C GLU A 181 23.94 12.51 -3.14
N THR A 182 24.73 11.76 -3.91
CA THR A 182 24.43 11.41 -5.31
C THR A 182 23.17 10.55 -5.37
N LEU A 183 22.24 10.85 -6.31
CA LEU A 183 21.06 10.03 -6.56
C LEU A 183 21.44 8.69 -7.16
N THR A 184 21.00 7.59 -6.55
CA THR A 184 21.29 6.24 -7.03
C THR A 184 20.14 5.68 -7.88
N ILE A 185 20.41 5.37 -9.15
CA ILE A 185 19.46 4.90 -10.13
C ILE A 185 19.80 3.46 -10.51
N THR A 186 18.86 2.54 -10.33
CA THR A 186 19.04 1.14 -10.73
C THR A 186 18.91 1.00 -12.25
N SER A 187 19.78 0.19 -12.90
CA SER A 187 19.82 -0.01 -14.35
C SER A 187 20.15 1.28 -15.12
N ASP A 188 19.53 1.52 -16.26
CA ASP A 188 19.72 2.72 -17.08
C ASP A 188 18.69 3.85 -16.79
N GLY A 189 17.85 3.66 -15.77
CA GLY A 189 16.84 4.62 -15.34
C GLY A 189 15.66 4.82 -16.29
N LYS A 190 15.55 4.01 -17.37
CA LYS A 190 14.45 4.12 -18.36
C LYS A 190 13.18 3.39 -17.92
N GLN A 191 13.25 2.53 -16.90
CA GLN A 191 12.07 1.86 -16.34
C GLN A 191 11.06 2.89 -15.84
N ARG A 192 9.80 2.74 -16.26
CA ARG A 192 8.73 3.69 -15.97
C ARG A 192 7.82 3.19 -14.85
N ARG A 193 7.39 4.11 -14.00
CA ARG A 193 6.48 3.80 -12.88
C ARG A 193 5.31 4.79 -12.85
N ASP A 194 4.12 4.26 -12.64
CA ASP A 194 2.96 5.03 -12.24
C ASP A 194 3.12 5.35 -10.74
N PHE A 195 3.32 6.61 -10.43
CA PHE A 195 3.48 7.10 -9.07
C PHE A 195 2.16 7.67 -8.57
N THR A 196 1.64 7.13 -7.47
CA THR A 196 0.36 7.55 -6.90
C THR A 196 0.56 8.08 -5.49
N HIS A 197 0.04 9.25 -5.20
CA HIS A 197 0.18 9.85 -3.87
C HIS A 197 -0.59 9.04 -2.81
N VAL A 198 -0.06 8.97 -1.60
CA VAL A 198 -0.67 8.20 -0.51
C VAL A 198 -2.06 8.69 -0.12
N ASP A 199 -2.34 10.00 -0.22
CA ASP A 199 -3.67 10.54 0.05
C ASP A 199 -4.71 10.04 -0.96
N ASP A 200 -4.33 9.89 -2.24
CA ASP A 200 -5.22 9.33 -3.27
C ASP A 200 -5.49 7.85 -3.00
N ILE A 201 -4.47 7.09 -2.58
CA ILE A 201 -4.63 5.69 -2.16
C ILE A 201 -5.58 5.59 -0.96
N VAL A 202 -5.38 6.42 0.04
CA VAL A 202 -6.22 6.47 1.25
C VAL A 202 -7.67 6.84 0.91
N ASP A 203 -7.89 7.81 0.03
CA ASP A 203 -9.24 8.15 -0.44
C ASP A 203 -9.92 6.96 -1.14
N GLY A 204 -9.19 6.23 -1.98
CA GLY A 204 -9.70 5.01 -2.62
C GLY A 204 -10.05 3.89 -1.63
N LEU A 205 -9.22 3.69 -0.60
CA LEU A 205 -9.48 2.72 0.47
C LEU A 205 -10.74 3.09 1.27
N VAL A 206 -10.85 4.36 1.70
CA VAL A 206 -12.00 4.84 2.48
C VAL A 206 -13.30 4.75 1.66
N LYS A 207 -13.29 5.16 0.40
CA LYS A 207 -14.44 5.02 -0.51
C LYS A 207 -14.85 3.56 -0.70
N SER A 208 -13.89 2.65 -0.84
CA SER A 208 -14.15 1.21 -0.92
C SER A 208 -14.80 0.67 0.35
N GLY A 209 -14.29 1.06 1.53
CA GLY A 209 -14.87 0.68 2.82
C GLY A 209 -16.28 1.22 3.01
N MET A 210 -16.52 2.49 2.69
CA MET A 210 -17.85 3.10 2.76
C MET A 210 -18.85 2.44 1.82
N ALA A 211 -18.41 2.11 0.59
CA ALA A 211 -19.25 1.42 -0.38
C ALA A 211 -19.64 -0.01 0.06
N LEU A 212 -18.74 -0.72 0.76
CA LEU A 212 -19.05 -2.01 1.37
C LEU A 212 -20.06 -1.92 2.53
N LEU A 213 -20.11 -0.78 3.22
CA LEU A 213 -21.02 -0.55 4.35
C LEU A 213 -22.39 0.01 3.91
N GLY A 214 -22.50 0.52 2.68
CA GLY A 214 -23.68 1.16 2.15
C GLY A 214 -24.68 0.18 1.52
N GLU A 215 -25.81 0.71 1.06
CA GLU A 215 -26.85 -0.06 0.35
C GLU A 215 -26.37 -0.66 -0.99
N GLY A 216 -25.25 -0.14 -1.55
CA GLY A 216 -24.59 -0.65 -2.76
C GLY A 216 -23.64 -1.84 -2.54
N ASN A 217 -23.58 -2.40 -1.34
CA ASN A 217 -22.67 -3.49 -0.96
C ASN A 217 -22.64 -4.65 -2.00
N SER A 218 -23.78 -5.09 -2.49
CA SER A 218 -23.87 -6.21 -3.46
C SER A 218 -23.21 -5.91 -4.81
N VAL A 219 -23.04 -4.64 -5.19
CA VAL A 219 -22.37 -4.23 -6.43
C VAL A 219 -20.84 -4.15 -6.24
N ILE A 220 -20.40 -3.78 -5.06
CA ILE A 220 -19.01 -3.53 -4.74
C ILE A 220 -18.29 -4.78 -4.21
N SER A 221 -19.02 -5.67 -3.53
CA SER A 221 -18.47 -6.92 -3.01
C SER A 221 -17.88 -7.79 -4.11
N GLY A 222 -16.65 -8.25 -3.93
CA GLY A 222 -15.90 -9.02 -4.91
C GLY A 222 -15.20 -8.18 -6.00
N GLN A 223 -15.36 -6.85 -5.99
CA GLN A 223 -14.72 -5.98 -6.99
C GLN A 223 -13.23 -5.77 -6.73
N GLU A 224 -12.53 -5.49 -7.82
CA GLU A 224 -11.11 -5.16 -7.83
C GLU A 224 -10.95 -3.75 -8.39
N PHE A 225 -10.27 -2.86 -7.65
CA PHE A 225 -10.01 -1.49 -8.04
C PHE A 225 -8.52 -1.23 -8.21
N GLU A 226 -8.14 -0.68 -9.35
CA GLU A 226 -6.77 -0.23 -9.62
C GLU A 226 -6.62 1.22 -9.17
N LEU A 227 -5.83 1.46 -8.12
CA LEU A 227 -5.59 2.80 -7.58
C LEU A 227 -4.22 3.30 -8.08
N GLY A 228 -4.19 3.80 -9.29
CA GLY A 228 -3.02 4.37 -9.96
C GLY A 228 -3.30 5.77 -10.47
N SER A 229 -2.25 6.58 -10.68
CA SER A 229 -2.39 7.96 -11.16
C SER A 229 -2.77 8.03 -12.64
N GLY A 230 -2.54 6.96 -13.42
CA GLY A 230 -2.72 6.97 -14.87
C GLY A 230 -1.61 7.70 -15.62
N VAL A 231 -0.59 8.19 -14.90
CA VAL A 231 0.60 8.85 -15.47
C VAL A 231 1.85 8.13 -14.97
N ASN A 232 2.79 7.85 -15.86
CA ASN A 232 4.05 7.24 -15.46
C ASN A 232 5.27 8.05 -15.86
N TYR A 233 6.28 8.01 -15.03
CA TYR A 233 7.58 8.62 -15.22
C TYR A 233 8.68 7.57 -15.26
N SER A 234 9.71 7.76 -16.06
CA SER A 234 10.96 7.00 -15.92
C SER A 234 11.70 7.45 -14.66
N ILE A 235 12.57 6.61 -14.14
CA ILE A 235 13.36 6.97 -12.95
C ILE A 235 14.29 8.17 -13.28
N ASN A 236 14.75 8.28 -14.54
CA ASN A 236 15.52 9.45 -14.99
C ASN A 236 14.68 10.73 -14.95
N GLU A 237 13.42 10.70 -15.45
CA GLU A 237 12.52 11.86 -15.37
C GLU A 237 12.25 12.28 -13.92
N VAL A 238 12.08 11.29 -13.00
CA VAL A 238 11.94 11.60 -11.57
C VAL A 238 13.23 12.23 -11.01
N ALA A 239 14.41 11.72 -11.38
CA ALA A 239 15.68 12.32 -10.98
C ALA A 239 15.88 13.74 -11.55
N ASP A 240 15.38 14.02 -12.78
CA ASP A 240 15.39 15.36 -13.39
C ASP A 240 14.58 16.39 -12.59
N MET A 241 13.53 15.95 -11.89
CA MET A 241 12.73 16.82 -11.02
C MET A 241 13.51 17.31 -9.80
N PHE A 242 14.53 16.56 -9.32
CA PHE A 242 15.46 17.00 -8.27
C PHE A 242 16.59 17.93 -8.78
N GLY A 243 16.64 18.15 -10.09
CA GLY A 243 17.62 18.98 -10.77
C GLY A 243 18.30 18.23 -11.93
N LYS A 244 18.28 18.82 -13.12
CA LYS A 244 18.85 18.17 -14.33
C LYS A 244 20.34 17.86 -14.20
N ASP A 245 21.06 18.70 -13.49
CA ASP A 245 22.50 18.59 -13.27
C ASP A 245 22.85 17.98 -11.92
N TYR A 246 21.83 17.51 -11.14
CA TYR A 246 22.08 16.90 -9.86
C TYR A 246 22.86 15.58 -10.04
N PRO A 247 23.89 15.30 -9.22
CA PRO A 247 24.76 14.12 -9.39
C PRO A 247 23.99 12.80 -9.37
N ARG A 248 24.32 11.87 -10.28
CA ARG A 248 23.67 10.56 -10.42
C ARG A 248 24.68 9.45 -10.56
N GLU A 249 24.37 8.31 -9.94
CA GLU A 249 25.10 7.06 -10.07
C GLU A 249 24.15 5.95 -10.53
N TYR A 250 24.58 5.19 -11.54
CA TYR A 250 23.80 4.09 -12.07
C TYR A 250 24.28 2.74 -11.50
N LEU A 251 23.36 2.06 -10.81
CA LEU A 251 23.60 0.77 -10.18
C LEU A 251 23.20 -0.39 -11.10
N PRO A 252 23.74 -1.60 -10.90
CA PRO A 252 23.34 -2.77 -11.69
C PRO A 252 21.83 -3.03 -11.66
N LYS A 253 21.31 -3.59 -12.77
CA LYS A 253 19.90 -4.02 -12.86
C LYS A 253 19.59 -5.07 -11.79
N ARG A 254 18.45 -4.95 -11.12
CA ARG A 254 17.96 -5.89 -10.10
C ARG A 254 17.03 -6.93 -10.73
N LYS A 255 17.07 -8.16 -10.21
CA LYS A 255 16.15 -9.21 -10.63
C LYS A 255 14.71 -8.88 -10.22
N GLY A 256 13.76 -9.24 -11.07
CA GLY A 256 12.32 -9.08 -10.78
C GLY A 256 11.77 -7.67 -11.01
N GLU A 257 12.57 -6.71 -11.45
CA GLU A 257 12.08 -5.37 -11.78
C GLU A 257 11.36 -5.36 -13.15
N TYR A 258 10.26 -4.61 -13.22
CA TYR A 258 9.44 -4.45 -14.41
C TYR A 258 9.92 -3.26 -15.24
N ASP A 259 9.74 -3.34 -16.58
CA ASP A 259 10.12 -2.24 -17.45
C ASP A 259 9.12 -1.06 -17.35
N LYS A 260 7.82 -1.36 -17.15
CA LYS A 260 6.78 -0.31 -17.10
C LYS A 260 5.62 -0.72 -16.20
N THR A 261 5.10 0.23 -15.42
CA THR A 261 3.77 0.16 -14.78
C THR A 261 2.92 1.36 -15.19
N LEU A 262 1.64 1.16 -15.44
CA LEU A 262 0.68 2.22 -15.76
C LEU A 262 -0.74 1.71 -15.47
N CYS A 263 -1.49 2.45 -14.68
CA CYS A 263 -2.91 2.23 -14.49
C CYS A 263 -3.68 2.79 -15.70
N THR A 264 -4.52 1.97 -16.30
CA THR A 264 -5.42 2.37 -17.39
C THR A 264 -6.86 1.94 -17.10
N ASP A 265 -7.10 1.33 -15.95
CA ASP A 265 -8.42 0.88 -15.51
C ASP A 265 -9.24 2.05 -14.97
N MET A 266 -10.53 2.06 -15.26
CA MET A 266 -11.46 3.12 -14.88
C MET A 266 -12.52 2.65 -13.87
N ASN A 267 -12.45 1.39 -13.43
CA ASN A 267 -13.47 0.80 -12.57
C ASN A 267 -13.65 1.55 -11.23
N ALA A 268 -12.52 2.00 -10.64
CA ALA A 268 -12.56 2.81 -9.41
C ALA A 268 -13.28 4.16 -9.63
N TYR A 269 -13.12 4.78 -10.80
CA TYR A 269 -13.85 5.99 -11.14
C TYR A 269 -15.35 5.71 -11.32
N GLU A 270 -15.70 4.67 -12.06
CA GLU A 270 -17.09 4.36 -12.41
C GLU A 270 -17.92 3.95 -11.20
N LEU A 271 -17.37 3.12 -10.31
CA LEU A 271 -18.09 2.53 -9.19
C LEU A 271 -17.91 3.28 -7.86
N LEU A 272 -16.75 3.91 -7.64
CA LEU A 272 -16.43 4.63 -6.40
C LEU A 272 -16.41 6.15 -6.56
N ASN A 273 -16.56 6.67 -7.79
CA ASN A 273 -16.27 8.08 -8.11
C ASN A 273 -14.89 8.51 -7.57
N TRP A 274 -13.89 7.60 -7.72
CA TRP A 274 -12.52 7.86 -7.27
C TRP A 274 -11.66 8.33 -8.44
N ARG A 275 -10.88 9.38 -8.21
CA ARG A 275 -9.84 9.86 -9.14
C ARG A 275 -8.61 10.28 -8.34
N PRO A 276 -7.40 10.04 -8.86
CA PRO A 276 -6.20 10.63 -8.29
C PRO A 276 -6.22 12.16 -8.50
N ASP A 277 -5.84 12.91 -7.48
CA ASP A 277 -5.86 14.38 -7.48
C ASP A 277 -4.46 14.98 -7.27
N ARG A 278 -3.51 14.19 -6.77
CA ARG A 278 -2.15 14.64 -6.43
C ARG A 278 -1.17 14.42 -7.58
N ASN A 279 -0.28 15.40 -7.77
CA ASN A 279 0.71 15.39 -8.84
C ASN A 279 2.13 15.18 -8.27
N LEU A 280 2.92 14.30 -8.90
CA LEU A 280 4.29 13.97 -8.46
C LEU A 280 5.23 15.17 -8.57
N GLU A 281 5.14 15.94 -9.66
CA GLU A 281 6.01 17.10 -9.88
C GLU A 281 5.77 18.18 -8.82
N GLU A 282 4.49 18.45 -8.50
CA GLU A 282 4.11 19.40 -7.45
C GLU A 282 4.63 18.93 -6.08
N TYR A 283 4.49 17.65 -5.76
CA TYR A 283 4.99 17.09 -4.50
C TYR A 283 6.51 17.26 -4.38
N ILE A 284 7.27 16.97 -5.44
CA ILE A 284 8.72 17.11 -5.43
C ILE A 284 9.12 18.59 -5.35
N ASN A 285 8.44 19.50 -6.07
CA ASN A 285 8.71 20.93 -5.99
C ASN A 285 8.51 21.46 -4.56
N ASN A 286 7.43 21.12 -3.89
CA ASN A 286 7.17 21.49 -2.51
C ASN A 286 8.28 20.93 -1.57
N PHE A 287 8.69 19.67 -1.80
CA PHE A 287 9.79 19.08 -1.05
C PHE A 287 11.11 19.86 -1.22
N LEU A 288 11.42 20.30 -2.45
CA LEU A 288 12.63 21.09 -2.73
C LEU A 288 12.56 22.46 -2.08
N GLU A 289 11.43 23.18 -2.19
CA GLU A 289 11.23 24.48 -1.53
C GLU A 289 11.44 24.40 -0.01
N ASP A 290 10.99 23.33 0.63
CA ASP A 290 11.15 23.11 2.08
C ASP A 290 12.61 22.74 2.48
N ASN A 291 13.48 22.36 1.53
CA ASN A 291 14.83 21.86 1.80
C ASN A 291 15.96 22.66 1.11
N ASP A 292 15.65 23.66 0.30
CA ASP A 292 16.63 24.57 -0.36
C ASP A 292 17.02 25.78 0.50
N GLY A 293 16.74 25.78 1.81
CA GLY A 293 16.99 26.83 2.78
C GLY A 293 18.32 26.71 3.54
#